data_eda134edf9956b7174f9216e2ef208dd
#
_entry.id   eda134edf9956b7174f9216e2ef208dd
#
_cell.length_a   1.000
_cell.length_b   1.000
_cell.length_c   1.000
_cell.angle_alpha   90.00
_cell.angle_beta   90.00
_cell.angle_gamma   90.00
#
_symmetry.space_group_name_H-M   'P 1'
#
loop_
_entity.id
_entity.type
_entity.pdbx_description
1 polymer ?
#
loop_
_entity_poly.entity_id
_entity_poly.type
_entity_poly.pdbx_seq_one_letter_code
_entity_poly.pdbx_strand_id
1 'polypeptide(L)' 'MKYKEYKQKRASLDDAYLFGEITLSDYARESQNLDTKYHQIKNDNKINKEYKNEKRT' A
#
# COMPACT_ATOMS: atom_id res chain seq x y z
N MET A 1 -7.81 -3.60 -2.24
CA MET A 1 -7.32 -4.13 -0.96
C MET A 1 -7.89 -3.30 0.18
N LYS A 2 -8.46 -3.97 1.15
CA LYS A 2 -9.02 -3.27 2.28
C LYS A 2 -7.93 -2.87 3.25
N TYR A 3 -8.20 -1.81 3.97
CA TYR A 3 -7.22 -1.28 4.90
C TYR A 3 -6.77 -2.34 5.92
N LYS A 4 -7.71 -3.15 6.37
CA LYS A 4 -7.40 -4.18 7.33
C LYS A 4 -6.41 -5.19 6.76
N GLU A 5 -6.62 -5.58 5.52
CA GLU A 5 -5.71 -6.50 4.86
C GLU A 5 -4.34 -5.86 4.69
N TYR A 6 -4.35 -4.59 4.32
CA TYR A 6 -3.12 -3.87 4.14
C TYR A 6 -2.32 -3.85 5.43
N LYS A 7 -2.97 -3.55 6.53
CA LYS A 7 -2.30 -3.51 7.82
C LYS A 7 -1.74 -4.86 8.21
N GLN A 8 -2.48 -5.91 7.97
CA GLN A 8 -2.03 -7.24 8.30
C GLN A 8 -0.81 -7.64 7.49
N LYS A 9 -0.84 -7.36 6.21
CA LYS A 9 0.29 -7.68 5.37
C LYS A 9 1.50 -6.85 5.73
N ARG A 10 1.28 -5.61 6.09
CA ARG A 10 2.36 -4.73 6.49
C ARG A 10 2.99 -5.23 7.78
N ALA A 11 2.18 -5.66 8.72
CA ALA A 11 2.67 -6.18 9.98
C ALA A 11 3.48 -7.45 9.77
N SER A 12 3.01 -8.34 8.89
CA SER A 12 3.75 -9.56 8.58
C SER A 12 5.10 -9.23 7.98
N LEU A 13 5.12 -8.24 7.11
CA LEU A 13 6.33 -7.84 6.45
C LEU A 13 7.32 -7.26 7.46
N ASP A 14 6.82 -6.44 8.37
CA ASP A 14 7.66 -5.87 9.42
C ASP A 14 8.26 -6.97 10.27
N ASP A 15 7.46 -7.94 10.63
CA ASP A 15 7.94 -9.05 11.45
C ASP A 15 9.01 -9.84 10.72
N ALA A 16 8.79 -10.13 9.46
CA ALA A 16 9.76 -10.88 8.68
C ALA A 16 11.10 -10.17 8.66
N TYR A 17 11.07 -8.87 8.51
CA TYR A 17 12.29 -8.09 8.49
C TYR A 17 12.96 -8.10 9.87
N LEU A 18 12.17 -7.92 10.91
CA LEU A 18 12.71 -7.89 12.25
C LEU A 18 13.34 -9.22 12.66
N PHE A 19 12.77 -10.32 12.19
CA PHE A 19 13.31 -11.62 12.50
C PHE A 19 14.41 -12.07 11.54
N GLY A 20 14.74 -11.22 10.59
CA GLY A 20 15.81 -11.54 9.68
C GLY A 20 15.43 -12.51 8.58
N GLU A 21 14.16 -12.67 8.33
CA GLU A 21 13.73 -13.59 7.28
C GLU A 21 13.86 -12.99 5.90
N ILE A 22 13.87 -11.68 5.81
CA ILE A 22 14.07 -11.00 4.54
C ILE A 22 15.07 -9.87 4.74
N THR A 23 15.66 -9.46 3.64
CA THR A 23 16.68 -8.40 3.69
C THR A 23 15.99 -7.05 3.64
N LEU A 24 16.74 -6.00 3.91
CA LEU A 24 16.22 -4.65 3.83
C LEU A 24 15.75 -4.35 2.41
N SER A 25 16.47 -4.81 1.42
CA SER A 25 16.07 -4.61 0.03
C SER A 25 14.72 -5.24 -0.25
N ASP A 26 14.54 -6.46 0.23
CA ASP A 26 13.29 -7.16 0.03
C ASP A 26 12.16 -6.45 0.77
N TYR A 27 12.45 -6.04 1.98
CA TYR A 27 11.46 -5.35 2.78
C TYR A 27 11.01 -4.07 2.09
N ALA A 28 11.96 -3.30 1.61
CA ALA A 28 11.64 -2.03 0.95
C ALA A 28 10.80 -2.28 -0.29
N ARG A 29 11.18 -3.27 -1.08
CA ARG A 29 10.46 -3.57 -2.31
C ARG A 29 9.05 -4.06 -2.04
N GLU A 30 8.92 -5.00 -1.12
CA GLU A 30 7.60 -5.54 -0.80
C GLU A 30 6.72 -4.48 -0.18
N SER A 31 7.30 -3.66 0.67
CA SER A 31 6.58 -2.59 1.31
C SER A 31 6.05 -1.60 0.28
N GLN A 32 6.88 -1.26 -0.67
CA GLN A 32 6.51 -0.35 -1.73
C GLN A 32 5.42 -0.93 -2.61
N ASN A 33 5.55 -2.21 -2.95
CA ASN A 33 4.54 -2.88 -3.74
C ASN A 33 3.20 -2.89 -3.03
N LEU A 34 3.24 -3.17 -1.75
CA LEU A 34 2.02 -3.23 -0.96
C LEU A 34 1.36 -1.86 -0.89
N ASP A 35 2.16 -0.83 -0.65
CA ASP A 35 1.66 0.53 -0.59
C ASP A 35 1.05 0.94 -1.93
N THR A 36 1.71 0.59 -3.00
CA THR A 36 1.24 0.93 -4.33
C THR A 36 -0.11 0.29 -4.60
N LYS A 37 -0.25 -0.98 -4.24
CA LYS A 37 -1.51 -1.66 -4.45
C LYS A 37 -2.63 -1.03 -3.65
N TYR A 38 -2.35 -0.74 -2.41
CA TYR A 38 -3.36 -0.15 -1.56
C TYR A 38 -3.79 1.22 -2.06
N HIS A 39 -2.81 2.05 -2.41
CA HIS A 39 -3.10 3.39 -2.88
C HIS A 39 -3.75 3.38 -4.25
N GLN A 40 -3.40 2.43 -5.05
CA GLN A 40 -3.98 2.34 -6.37
C GLN A 40 -5.47 2.09 -6.30
N ILE A 41 -5.88 1.17 -5.45
CA ILE A 41 -7.29 0.88 -5.27
C ILE A 41 -8.00 2.08 -4.70
N LYS A 42 -7.38 2.71 -3.73
CA LYS A 42 -7.95 3.86 -3.11
C LYS A 42 -8.09 5.01 -4.08
N ASN A 43 -7.09 5.20 -4.91
CA ASN A 43 -7.12 6.26 -5.89
C ASN A 43 -8.18 6.04 -6.94
N ASP A 44 -8.39 4.81 -7.33
CA ASP A 44 -9.43 4.51 -8.29
C ASP A 44 -10.77 4.97 -7.77
N ASN A 45 -11.04 4.66 -6.52
CA ASN A 45 -12.28 5.08 -5.92
C ASN A 45 -12.38 6.58 -5.82
N LYS A 46 -11.30 7.22 -5.48
CA LYS A 46 -11.29 8.64 -5.36
C LYS A 46 -11.46 9.33 -6.69
N ILE A 47 -10.79 8.85 -7.68
CA ILE A 47 -10.87 9.44 -8.99
C ILE A 47 -12.29 9.51 -9.48
N ASN A 48 -13.05 8.50 -9.19
CA ASN A 48 -14.44 8.49 -9.59
C ASN A 48 -15.21 9.66 -9.05
N LYS A 49 -14.82 10.15 -7.89
CA LYS A 49 -15.50 11.29 -7.32
C LYS A 49 -14.72 12.54 -7.45
N GLU A 50 -13.46 12.46 -7.08
CA GLU A 50 -12.60 13.60 -7.07
C GLU A 50 -12.31 14.15 -8.42
N TYR A 51 -12.25 13.29 -9.36
CA TYR A 51 -11.93 13.68 -10.69
C TYR A 51 -12.75 14.85 -11.14
N LYS A 52 -13.98 14.83 -10.84
CA LYS A 52 -14.85 15.89 -11.20
C LYS A 52 -14.48 17.17 -10.51
N ASN A 53 -14.12 17.06 -9.28
CA ASN A 53 -13.75 18.22 -8.52
C ASN A 53 -12.48 18.82 -9.04
N GLU A 54 -11.57 17.98 -9.40
CA GLU A 54 -10.31 18.46 -9.87
C GLU A 54 -10.42 19.26 -11.10
N LYS A 55 -11.36 18.95 -11.87
CA LYS A 55 -11.52 19.65 -13.11
C LYS A 55 -11.61 21.09 -12.93
N ARG A 56 -12.26 21.51 -11.91
CA ARG A 56 -12.47 22.88 -11.73
C ARG A 56 -11.21 23.62 -11.44
N THR A 57 -10.21 22.95 -11.03
CA THR A 57 -8.97 23.64 -10.84
C THR A 57 -8.20 23.72 -12.14
#